data_3b84c2a6d8233a715423753bbb85b1ad
#
_entry.id   3b84c2a6d8233a715423753bbb85b1ad
#
_cell.length_a   1.000
_cell.length_b   1.000
_cell.length_c   1.000
_cell.angle_alpha   90.00
_cell.angle_beta   90.00
_cell.angle_gamma   90.00
#
_symmetry.space_group_name_H-M   'P 1'
#
loop_
_entity.id
_entity.type
_entity.pdbx_description
1 polymer ?
#
loop_
_entity_poly.entity_id
_entity_poly.type
_entity_poly.pdbx_seq_one_letter_code
_entity_poly.pdbx_strand_id
1 'polypeptide(L)'
;MAEEKKPSQAKKAPAKAPAKKAPAKAAKAKDDSHLVGGKLGVGSYFSYACGALGHDMFYGTLSTYFMMFVTSQLFPEGMEGAAWVSVLTFIIAMIRIVELLIDPMIGGVIDQTKTRFGKFKPWIMLGAIVAGIGLIAIFTDFGGLATSSPVTYLIIFAIVYLIMDIFYSFKDIAFWSMMPALSLLNRDREKLGTVARVASTIGQQVVTLSVVPAIAFFQTQFGVTEKISWTFYATVIAVAAALLALVTCLGTKENDSAIIKNAEKVQLRAVFKNLFMNKQLMLCALVYCIFALSTTVTNSLSLYYFKYIFGAEEYFPLVGTINLVSGLIALVLFPFLTKFLTRKQLFVGGGIILVIGYIIYFNAGANVPLVFTGVILTYFPQPLMALIFFMLISDCVEYGQLYLGKRAESATLSIRPLLDTFAGAISNLVVGNAAVICGMTGSVTAAQITAQSADLFRMIMFGIPGVLICIAVLVYFFKIKLSE
;
A
#
# COMPACT_ATOMS: atom_id res chain seq x y z
N MET A 1 71.88 -66.16 -9.18
CA MET A 1 71.49 -65.23 -8.10
C MET A 1 71.30 -63.86 -8.78
N ALA A 2 70.09 -63.51 -9.08
CA ALA A 2 69.76 -62.33 -9.84
C ALA A 2 69.30 -61.26 -8.86
N GLU A 3 69.94 -60.10 -8.93
CA GLU A 3 69.62 -58.87 -8.18
C GLU A 3 68.63 -58.05 -8.95
N GLU A 4 67.44 -57.89 -8.47
CA GLU A 4 66.34 -57.16 -9.07
C GLU A 4 66.50 -55.68 -8.69
N LYS A 5 66.81 -54.83 -9.71
CA LYS A 5 66.86 -53.38 -9.56
C LYS A 5 65.46 -52.77 -9.65
N LYS A 6 65.02 -52.17 -8.56
CA LYS A 6 63.81 -51.30 -8.52
C LYS A 6 64.05 -50.02 -9.37
N PRO A 7 63.07 -49.56 -10.16
CA PRO A 7 63.20 -48.32 -10.88
C PRO A 7 62.90 -47.10 -9.96
N SER A 8 63.73 -46.07 -10.15
CA SER A 8 63.69 -44.74 -9.53
C SER A 8 62.39 -44.00 -9.78
N GLN A 9 61.74 -43.53 -8.70
CA GLN A 9 60.58 -42.59 -8.78
C GLN A 9 61.08 -41.22 -9.16
N ALA A 10 60.65 -40.73 -10.38
CA ALA A 10 60.83 -39.36 -10.80
C ALA A 10 59.92 -38.43 -10.01
N LYS A 11 60.49 -37.46 -9.28
CA LYS A 11 59.76 -36.36 -8.59
C LYS A 11 59.02 -35.52 -9.62
N LYS A 12 57.64 -35.53 -9.57
CA LYS A 12 56.82 -34.56 -10.29
C LYS A 12 56.97 -33.19 -9.61
N ALA A 13 57.34 -32.22 -10.39
CA ALA A 13 57.34 -30.79 -10.03
C ALA A 13 55.90 -30.30 -9.71
N PRO A 14 55.69 -29.39 -8.76
CA PRO A 14 54.39 -28.87 -8.42
C PRO A 14 53.77 -28.06 -9.58
N ALA A 15 52.51 -28.35 -9.93
CA ALA A 15 51.74 -27.66 -10.92
C ALA A 15 51.53 -26.17 -10.49
N LYS A 16 51.87 -25.25 -11.38
CA LYS A 16 51.63 -23.82 -11.24
C LYS A 16 50.13 -23.59 -11.07
N ALA A 17 49.76 -22.91 -9.97
CA ALA A 17 48.40 -22.39 -9.75
C ALA A 17 47.95 -21.51 -10.92
N PRO A 18 46.67 -21.55 -11.32
CA PRO A 18 46.17 -20.72 -12.39
C PRO A 18 46.16 -19.24 -11.94
N ALA A 19 46.77 -18.40 -12.79
CA ALA A 19 46.82 -16.96 -12.59
C ALA A 19 45.41 -16.39 -12.40
N LYS A 20 45.18 -15.66 -11.27
CA LYS A 20 43.99 -14.84 -11.06
C LYS A 20 43.85 -13.87 -12.23
N LYS A 21 42.83 -14.09 -13.08
CA LYS A 21 42.43 -13.10 -14.09
C LYS A 21 42.01 -11.83 -13.33
N ALA A 22 42.67 -10.70 -13.66
CA ALA A 22 42.29 -9.38 -13.20
C ALA A 22 40.80 -9.13 -13.52
N PRO A 23 40.07 -8.36 -12.67
CA PRO A 23 38.68 -8.04 -12.94
C PRO A 23 38.59 -7.31 -14.29
N ALA A 24 37.82 -7.88 -15.21
CA ALA A 24 37.53 -7.23 -16.48
C ALA A 24 36.97 -5.83 -16.18
N LYS A 25 37.63 -4.81 -16.70
CA LYS A 25 37.11 -3.45 -16.73
C LYS A 25 35.66 -3.54 -17.18
N ALA A 26 34.75 -2.98 -16.37
CA ALA A 26 33.34 -2.83 -16.72
C ALA A 26 33.30 -2.23 -18.14
N ALA A 27 32.94 -3.05 -19.10
CA ALA A 27 32.68 -2.58 -20.45
C ALA A 27 31.56 -1.56 -20.31
N LYS A 28 31.81 -0.31 -20.70
CA LYS A 28 30.74 0.69 -20.87
C LYS A 28 29.67 0.00 -21.70
N ALA A 29 28.49 -0.17 -21.10
CA ALA A 29 27.32 -0.68 -21.81
C ALA A 29 27.19 0.18 -23.07
N LYS A 30 27.40 -0.42 -24.22
CA LYS A 30 27.08 0.20 -25.50
C LYS A 30 25.63 0.59 -25.43
N ASP A 31 25.36 1.82 -25.83
CA ASP A 31 24.01 2.34 -25.97
C ASP A 31 23.27 1.51 -27.02
N ASP A 32 22.62 0.46 -26.56
CA ASP A 32 21.82 -0.44 -27.40
C ASP A 32 20.47 0.19 -27.81
N SER A 33 20.38 1.53 -27.77
CA SER A 33 19.19 2.29 -28.17
C SER A 33 18.72 2.02 -29.60
N HIS A 34 19.55 1.37 -30.42
CA HIS A 34 19.22 0.97 -31.81
C HIS A 34 18.56 -0.40 -31.91
N LEU A 35 18.60 -1.24 -30.87
CA LEU A 35 18.10 -2.61 -30.94
C LEU A 35 16.71 -2.83 -30.34
N VAL A 36 16.22 -1.94 -29.45
CA VAL A 36 14.92 -2.13 -28.81
C VAL A 36 14.28 -0.77 -28.46
N GLY A 37 13.21 -0.44 -29.14
CA GLY A 37 12.21 0.59 -28.82
C GLY A 37 12.77 1.92 -28.29
N GLY A 38 12.60 3.00 -29.03
CA GLY A 38 13.10 4.34 -28.69
C GLY A 38 12.75 4.76 -27.26
N LYS A 39 13.47 5.76 -26.73
CA LYS A 39 13.21 6.40 -25.42
C LYS A 39 11.72 6.69 -25.26
N LEU A 40 11.17 6.37 -24.11
CA LEU A 40 9.79 6.72 -23.77
C LEU A 40 9.60 8.24 -23.89
N GLY A 41 8.56 8.65 -24.61
CA GLY A 41 8.19 10.06 -24.72
C GLY A 41 7.64 10.59 -23.39
N VAL A 42 7.79 11.89 -23.16
CA VAL A 42 7.24 12.56 -21.96
C VAL A 42 5.75 12.29 -21.79
N GLY A 43 4.98 12.21 -22.90
CA GLY A 43 3.56 11.86 -22.88
C GLY A 43 3.26 10.51 -22.24
N SER A 44 4.12 9.48 -22.44
CA SER A 44 3.92 8.17 -21.83
C SER A 44 4.17 8.19 -20.31
N TYR A 45 5.14 8.97 -19.82
CA TYR A 45 5.35 9.17 -18.39
C TYR A 45 4.15 9.87 -17.75
N PHE A 46 3.66 10.94 -18.37
CA PHE A 46 2.49 11.67 -17.90
C PHE A 46 1.23 10.79 -17.86
N SER A 47 0.97 10.05 -18.95
CA SER A 47 -0.21 9.19 -19.03
C SER A 47 -0.17 8.05 -18.00
N TYR A 48 1.01 7.48 -17.76
CA TYR A 48 1.18 6.46 -16.72
C TYR A 48 1.01 7.04 -15.31
N ALA A 49 1.53 8.26 -15.07
CA ALA A 49 1.31 8.99 -13.83
C ALA A 49 -0.18 9.27 -13.55
N CYS A 50 -0.94 9.67 -14.58
CA CYS A 50 -2.39 9.85 -14.46
C CYS A 50 -3.09 8.59 -13.98
N GLY A 51 -2.70 7.41 -14.50
CA GLY A 51 -3.25 6.13 -14.04
C GLY A 51 -2.93 5.84 -12.57
N ALA A 52 -1.70 6.11 -12.15
CA ALA A 52 -1.30 5.93 -10.75
C ALA A 52 -2.07 6.87 -9.81
N LEU A 53 -2.28 8.12 -10.21
CA LEU A 53 -3.07 9.10 -9.48
C LEU A 53 -4.51 8.61 -9.28
N GLY A 54 -5.20 8.22 -10.37
CA GLY A 54 -6.58 7.71 -10.30
C GLY A 54 -6.70 6.38 -9.57
N HIS A 55 -5.64 5.55 -9.60
CA HIS A 55 -5.57 4.31 -8.86
C HIS A 55 -5.64 4.57 -7.35
N ASP A 56 -4.79 5.45 -6.83
CA ASP A 56 -4.74 5.73 -5.40
C ASP A 56 -5.86 6.67 -4.91
N MET A 57 -6.45 7.48 -5.78
CA MET A 57 -7.72 8.16 -5.46
C MET A 57 -8.83 7.14 -5.15
N PHE A 58 -9.00 6.12 -5.99
CA PHE A 58 -9.97 5.06 -5.77
C PHE A 58 -9.68 4.29 -4.48
N TYR A 59 -8.43 3.80 -4.34
CA TYR A 59 -8.01 3.00 -3.19
C TYR A 59 -8.13 3.78 -1.89
N GLY A 60 -7.72 5.04 -1.86
CA GLY A 60 -7.82 5.91 -0.68
C GLY A 60 -9.27 6.11 -0.23
N THR A 61 -10.19 6.31 -1.17
CA THR A 61 -11.63 6.42 -0.87
C THR A 61 -12.16 5.13 -0.26
N LEU A 62 -11.83 3.98 -0.87
CA LEU A 62 -12.29 2.68 -0.40
C LEU A 62 -11.66 2.28 0.95
N SER A 63 -10.33 2.38 1.08
CA SER A 63 -9.61 1.84 2.24
C SER A 63 -9.72 2.72 3.50
N THR A 64 -9.86 4.03 3.32
CA THR A 64 -9.80 4.99 4.43
C THR A 64 -11.16 5.54 4.80
N TYR A 65 -12.00 5.89 3.81
CA TYR A 65 -13.22 6.65 4.06
C TYR A 65 -14.49 5.83 3.95
N PHE A 66 -14.46 4.66 3.33
CA PHE A 66 -15.65 3.80 3.24
C PHE A 66 -16.18 3.40 4.63
N MET A 67 -15.29 3.06 5.56
CA MET A 67 -15.70 2.70 6.92
C MET A 67 -16.37 3.87 7.66
N MET A 68 -15.95 5.12 7.39
CA MET A 68 -16.64 6.30 7.94
C MET A 68 -18.08 6.40 7.45
N PHE A 69 -18.31 6.19 6.14
CA PHE A 69 -19.66 6.14 5.59
C PHE A 69 -20.50 5.01 6.23
N VAL A 70 -19.95 3.80 6.35
CA VAL A 70 -20.64 2.66 6.96
C VAL A 70 -21.07 2.93 8.39
N THR A 71 -20.14 3.47 9.19
CA THR A 71 -20.37 3.67 10.63
C THR A 71 -21.26 4.87 10.93
N SER A 72 -21.19 5.94 10.10
CA SER A 72 -21.91 7.19 10.38
C SER A 72 -23.25 7.32 9.65
N GLN A 73 -23.43 6.66 8.50
CA GLN A 73 -24.56 6.96 7.60
C GLN A 73 -25.41 5.76 7.22
N LEU A 74 -24.88 4.54 7.34
CA LEU A 74 -25.51 3.40 6.68
C LEU A 74 -26.59 2.73 7.53
N PHE A 75 -26.30 2.43 8.78
CA PHE A 75 -27.19 1.71 9.67
C PHE A 75 -27.84 2.64 10.70
N PRO A 76 -29.03 2.26 11.26
CA PRO A 76 -29.69 3.05 12.29
C PRO A 76 -28.82 3.17 13.55
N GLU A 77 -29.14 4.18 14.37
CA GLU A 77 -28.50 4.38 15.66
C GLU A 77 -28.80 3.25 16.65
N GLY A 78 -27.87 3.01 17.57
CA GLY A 78 -28.04 2.09 18.68
C GLY A 78 -27.36 0.74 18.49
N MET A 79 -27.64 -0.18 19.43
CA MET A 79 -26.95 -1.48 19.52
C MET A 79 -27.20 -2.38 18.31
N GLU A 80 -28.38 -2.30 17.71
CA GLU A 80 -28.71 -3.12 16.53
C GLU A 80 -27.90 -2.67 15.32
N GLY A 81 -27.85 -1.36 15.03
CA GLY A 81 -27.03 -0.81 13.95
C GLY A 81 -25.54 -1.10 14.15
N ALA A 82 -25.04 -0.98 15.39
CA ALA A 82 -23.67 -1.31 15.74
C ALA A 82 -23.33 -2.79 15.45
N ALA A 83 -24.27 -3.71 15.72
CA ALA A 83 -24.08 -5.13 15.39
C ALA A 83 -23.96 -5.34 13.88
N TRP A 84 -24.78 -4.67 13.06
CA TRP A 84 -24.71 -4.75 11.60
C TRP A 84 -23.41 -4.16 11.02
N VAL A 85 -22.89 -3.06 11.61
CA VAL A 85 -21.57 -2.51 11.26
C VAL A 85 -20.47 -3.56 11.50
N SER A 86 -20.50 -4.25 12.66
CA SER A 86 -19.51 -5.29 12.97
C SER A 86 -19.58 -6.46 12.00
N VAL A 87 -20.78 -6.90 11.62
CA VAL A 87 -20.98 -7.99 10.64
C VAL A 87 -20.45 -7.57 9.26
N LEU A 88 -20.79 -6.34 8.80
CA LEU A 88 -20.30 -5.82 7.52
C LEU A 88 -18.78 -5.72 7.50
N THR A 89 -18.18 -5.23 8.56
CA THR A 89 -16.72 -5.13 8.72
C THR A 89 -16.05 -6.50 8.64
N PHE A 90 -16.65 -7.51 9.25
CA PHE A 90 -16.19 -8.90 9.17
C PHE A 90 -16.29 -9.45 7.74
N ILE A 91 -17.37 -9.16 7.02
CA ILE A 91 -17.55 -9.55 5.60
C ILE A 91 -16.41 -8.94 4.76
N ILE A 92 -16.10 -7.65 4.93
CA ILE A 92 -15.00 -7.00 4.22
C ILE A 92 -13.67 -7.71 4.51
N ALA A 93 -13.37 -7.98 5.78
CA ALA A 93 -12.13 -8.67 6.15
C ALA A 93 -12.03 -10.07 5.51
N MET A 94 -13.13 -10.81 5.46
CA MET A 94 -13.17 -12.13 4.81
C MET A 94 -12.94 -12.03 3.31
N ILE A 95 -13.55 -11.06 2.62
CA ILE A 95 -13.37 -10.84 1.18
C ILE A 95 -11.91 -10.47 0.89
N ARG A 96 -11.28 -9.61 1.70
CA ARG A 96 -9.85 -9.27 1.57
C ARG A 96 -8.91 -10.46 1.72
N ILE A 97 -9.26 -11.42 2.58
CA ILE A 97 -8.49 -12.68 2.69
C ILE A 97 -8.67 -13.54 1.44
N VAL A 98 -9.88 -13.59 0.89
CA VAL A 98 -10.17 -14.30 -0.38
C VAL A 98 -9.42 -13.65 -1.55
N GLU A 99 -9.34 -12.32 -1.61
CA GLU A 99 -8.55 -11.56 -2.59
C GLU A 99 -7.10 -12.05 -2.65
N LEU A 100 -6.43 -12.20 -1.51
CA LEU A 100 -5.05 -12.71 -1.44
C LEU A 100 -4.86 -14.08 -2.11
N LEU A 101 -5.90 -14.91 -2.13
CA LEU A 101 -5.86 -16.23 -2.78
C LEU A 101 -6.17 -16.15 -4.28
N ILE A 102 -6.99 -15.18 -4.69
CA ILE A 102 -7.43 -15.00 -6.09
C ILE A 102 -6.40 -14.24 -6.92
N ASP A 103 -5.67 -13.29 -6.35
CA ASP A 103 -4.71 -12.43 -7.06
C ASP A 103 -3.72 -13.16 -7.98
N PRO A 104 -3.11 -14.29 -7.58
CA PRO A 104 -2.22 -15.03 -8.49
C PRO A 104 -2.95 -15.67 -9.67
N MET A 105 -4.23 -16.02 -9.50
CA MET A 105 -5.05 -16.54 -10.59
C MET A 105 -5.36 -15.43 -11.60
N ILE A 106 -5.67 -14.23 -11.10
CA ILE A 106 -5.86 -13.01 -11.90
C ILE A 106 -4.62 -12.72 -12.75
N GLY A 107 -3.42 -12.73 -12.13
CA GLY A 107 -2.17 -12.59 -12.85
C GLY A 107 -2.02 -13.60 -14.00
N GLY A 108 -2.42 -14.86 -13.75
CA GLY A 108 -2.44 -15.92 -14.78
C GLY A 108 -3.39 -15.64 -15.94
N VAL A 109 -4.59 -15.10 -15.67
CA VAL A 109 -5.57 -14.71 -16.70
C VAL A 109 -5.05 -13.54 -17.53
N ILE A 110 -4.51 -12.49 -16.87
CA ILE A 110 -3.89 -11.35 -17.56
C ILE A 110 -2.77 -11.82 -18.47
N ASP A 111 -1.94 -12.74 -18.01
CA ASP A 111 -0.80 -13.28 -18.76
C ASP A 111 -1.20 -14.02 -20.04
N GLN A 112 -2.37 -14.66 -20.06
CA GLN A 112 -2.88 -15.38 -21.23
C GLN A 112 -3.64 -14.48 -22.20
N THR A 113 -3.94 -13.25 -21.80
CA THR A 113 -4.72 -12.32 -22.61
C THR A 113 -3.94 -11.83 -23.82
N LYS A 114 -4.56 -11.93 -25.00
CA LYS A 114 -4.02 -11.47 -26.28
C LYS A 114 -5.11 -10.66 -26.98
N THR A 115 -5.00 -9.33 -26.96
CA THR A 115 -5.95 -8.46 -27.65
C THR A 115 -5.23 -7.47 -28.56
N ARG A 116 -5.97 -6.89 -29.51
CA ARG A 116 -5.47 -5.83 -30.41
C ARG A 116 -5.03 -4.55 -29.68
N PHE A 117 -5.51 -4.35 -28.43
CA PHE A 117 -5.19 -3.19 -27.61
C PHE A 117 -3.98 -3.41 -26.69
N GLY A 118 -3.45 -4.62 -26.65
CA GLY A 118 -2.40 -5.05 -25.75
C GLY A 118 -2.88 -6.11 -24.77
N LYS A 119 -2.01 -6.46 -23.82
CA LYS A 119 -2.23 -7.48 -22.81
C LYS A 119 -2.89 -6.90 -21.56
N PHE A 120 -2.45 -5.71 -21.11
CA PHE A 120 -2.81 -5.11 -19.83
C PHE A 120 -3.97 -4.10 -19.94
N LYS A 121 -4.01 -3.29 -21.00
CA LYS A 121 -4.99 -2.21 -21.19
C LYS A 121 -6.46 -2.63 -21.08
N PRO A 122 -6.89 -3.77 -21.65
CA PRO A 122 -8.28 -4.22 -21.51
C PRO A 122 -8.69 -4.41 -20.05
N TRP A 123 -7.79 -4.97 -19.23
CA TRP A 123 -8.04 -5.22 -17.81
C TRP A 123 -8.00 -3.94 -16.99
N ILE A 124 -7.10 -3.00 -17.32
CA ILE A 124 -7.07 -1.67 -16.68
C ILE A 124 -8.41 -0.95 -16.92
N MET A 125 -8.92 -0.97 -18.16
CA MET A 125 -10.14 -0.25 -18.50
C MET A 125 -11.38 -0.93 -17.95
N LEU A 126 -11.52 -2.26 -18.14
CA LEU A 126 -12.64 -3.03 -17.63
C LEU A 126 -12.69 -2.97 -16.10
N GLY A 127 -11.53 -3.15 -15.43
CA GLY A 127 -11.41 -3.05 -13.99
C GLY A 127 -11.77 -1.65 -13.48
N ALA A 128 -11.33 -0.58 -14.16
CA ALA A 128 -11.67 0.78 -13.77
C ALA A 128 -13.17 1.07 -13.84
N ILE A 129 -13.86 0.55 -14.89
CA ILE A 129 -15.30 0.75 -15.07
C ILE A 129 -16.09 -0.07 -14.04
N VAL A 130 -15.83 -1.39 -13.97
CA VAL A 130 -16.61 -2.28 -13.09
C VAL A 130 -16.35 -1.97 -11.62
N ALA A 131 -15.08 -1.77 -11.22
CA ALA A 131 -14.78 -1.36 -9.86
C ALA A 131 -15.33 0.04 -9.55
N GLY A 132 -15.33 0.97 -10.52
CA GLY A 132 -15.95 2.29 -10.35
C GLY A 132 -17.45 2.22 -10.08
N ILE A 133 -18.18 1.41 -10.84
CA ILE A 133 -19.62 1.15 -10.60
C ILE A 133 -19.81 0.51 -9.23
N GLY A 134 -18.97 -0.46 -8.88
CA GLY A 134 -19.00 -1.11 -7.56
C GLY A 134 -18.75 -0.10 -6.42
N LEU A 135 -17.78 0.80 -6.57
CA LEU A 135 -17.51 1.86 -5.60
C LEU A 135 -18.74 2.74 -5.37
N ILE A 136 -19.40 3.19 -6.45
CA ILE A 136 -20.64 3.97 -6.33
C ILE A 136 -21.70 3.16 -5.57
N ALA A 137 -21.88 1.89 -5.93
CA ALA A 137 -22.91 1.03 -5.34
C ALA A 137 -22.70 0.79 -3.84
N ILE A 138 -21.47 0.56 -3.37
CA ILE A 138 -21.20 0.35 -1.94
C ILE A 138 -21.38 1.62 -1.09
N PHE A 139 -21.32 2.81 -1.69
CA PHE A 139 -21.65 4.08 -1.05
C PHE A 139 -23.15 4.43 -1.18
N THR A 140 -24.02 3.44 -1.35
CA THR A 140 -25.49 3.60 -1.34
C THR A 140 -26.13 2.66 -0.33
N ASP A 141 -27.32 3.00 0.11
CA ASP A 141 -28.14 2.14 0.95
C ASP A 141 -29.23 1.38 0.18
N PHE A 142 -29.16 1.41 -1.17
CA PHE A 142 -30.12 0.80 -2.08
C PHE A 142 -31.58 1.14 -1.76
N GLY A 143 -31.85 2.44 -1.52
CA GLY A 143 -33.21 2.93 -1.25
C GLY A 143 -33.72 2.63 0.15
N GLY A 144 -32.85 2.61 1.16
CA GLY A 144 -33.22 2.35 2.56
C GLY A 144 -33.18 0.88 2.95
N LEU A 145 -32.60 0.02 2.11
CA LEU A 145 -32.54 -1.42 2.37
C LEU A 145 -31.69 -1.74 3.61
N ALA A 146 -30.68 -0.92 3.89
CA ALA A 146 -29.84 -1.08 5.09
C ALA A 146 -30.63 -0.96 6.40
N THR A 147 -31.74 -0.20 6.40
CA THR A 147 -32.63 -0.03 7.57
C THR A 147 -33.82 -0.98 7.52
N SER A 148 -34.43 -1.21 6.33
CA SER A 148 -35.65 -2.02 6.20
C SER A 148 -35.37 -3.53 6.22
N SER A 149 -34.24 -3.98 5.68
CA SER A 149 -33.83 -5.39 5.63
C SER A 149 -32.31 -5.52 5.63
N PRO A 150 -31.65 -5.35 6.81
CA PRO A 150 -30.19 -5.34 6.90
C PRO A 150 -29.53 -6.61 6.37
N VAL A 151 -30.13 -7.78 6.58
CA VAL A 151 -29.60 -9.05 6.07
C VAL A 151 -29.55 -9.07 4.54
N THR A 152 -30.63 -8.62 3.89
CA THR A 152 -30.68 -8.53 2.43
C THR A 152 -29.65 -7.54 1.90
N TYR A 153 -29.52 -6.40 2.59
CA TYR A 153 -28.48 -5.41 2.28
C TYR A 153 -27.08 -6.04 2.34
N LEU A 154 -26.74 -6.76 3.42
CA LEU A 154 -25.43 -7.38 3.60
C LEU A 154 -25.12 -8.44 2.53
N ILE A 155 -26.12 -9.20 2.08
CA ILE A 155 -25.95 -10.17 0.98
C ILE A 155 -25.63 -9.45 -0.33
N ILE A 156 -26.40 -8.41 -0.68
CA ILE A 156 -26.17 -7.62 -1.90
C ILE A 156 -24.82 -6.93 -1.80
N PHE A 157 -24.50 -6.31 -0.66
CA PHE A 157 -23.22 -5.68 -0.39
C PHE A 157 -22.06 -6.64 -0.59
N ALA A 158 -22.12 -7.84 -0.01
CA ALA A 158 -21.05 -8.83 -0.13
C ALA A 158 -20.79 -9.22 -1.60
N ILE A 159 -21.84 -9.40 -2.39
CA ILE A 159 -21.72 -9.73 -3.82
C ILE A 159 -21.11 -8.55 -4.59
N VAL A 160 -21.64 -7.35 -4.39
CA VAL A 160 -21.15 -6.13 -5.06
C VAL A 160 -19.70 -5.85 -4.68
N TYR A 161 -19.37 -5.94 -3.39
CA TYR A 161 -18.02 -5.72 -2.90
C TYR A 161 -17.03 -6.74 -3.47
N LEU A 162 -17.39 -8.03 -3.48
CA LEU A 162 -16.57 -9.09 -4.05
C LEU A 162 -16.31 -8.88 -5.54
N ILE A 163 -17.33 -8.53 -6.32
CA ILE A 163 -17.17 -8.24 -7.75
C ILE A 163 -16.27 -7.01 -7.94
N MET A 164 -16.54 -5.95 -7.21
CA MET A 164 -15.73 -4.72 -7.23
C MET A 164 -14.26 -5.01 -6.93
N ASP A 165 -13.99 -5.76 -5.89
CA ASP A 165 -12.66 -6.10 -5.39
C ASP A 165 -11.87 -6.94 -6.41
N ILE A 166 -12.51 -7.99 -6.98
CA ILE A 166 -11.91 -8.80 -8.06
C ILE A 166 -11.54 -7.94 -9.27
N PHE A 167 -12.43 -7.07 -9.74
CA PHE A 167 -12.13 -6.22 -10.89
C PHE A 167 -11.13 -5.11 -10.56
N TYR A 168 -11.10 -4.64 -9.32
CA TYR A 168 -10.04 -3.77 -8.84
C TYR A 168 -8.68 -4.47 -8.87
N SER A 169 -8.58 -5.71 -8.40
CA SER A 169 -7.36 -6.53 -8.48
C SER A 169 -6.92 -6.75 -9.93
N PHE A 170 -7.83 -7.00 -10.88
CA PHE A 170 -7.48 -7.04 -12.30
C PHE A 170 -6.84 -5.74 -12.77
N LYS A 171 -7.41 -4.59 -12.40
CA LYS A 171 -6.86 -3.27 -12.74
C LYS A 171 -5.50 -3.06 -12.09
N ASP A 172 -5.36 -3.36 -10.80
CA ASP A 172 -4.14 -3.15 -10.03
C ASP A 172 -2.97 -3.97 -10.59
N ILE A 173 -3.16 -5.28 -10.70
CA ILE A 173 -2.15 -6.20 -11.22
C ILE A 173 -1.78 -5.84 -12.66
N ALA A 174 -2.76 -5.53 -13.52
CA ALA A 174 -2.49 -5.13 -14.90
C ALA A 174 -1.72 -3.81 -14.96
N PHE A 175 -2.08 -2.81 -14.15
CA PHE A 175 -1.44 -1.50 -14.14
C PHE A 175 0.04 -1.57 -13.74
N TRP A 176 0.36 -2.21 -12.63
CA TRP A 176 1.74 -2.32 -12.16
C TRP A 176 2.58 -3.27 -13.05
N SER A 177 1.96 -4.34 -13.58
CA SER A 177 2.63 -5.26 -14.52
C SER A 177 2.85 -4.65 -15.90
N MET A 178 2.15 -3.59 -16.27
CA MET A 178 2.36 -2.87 -17.52
C MET A 178 3.68 -2.10 -17.53
N MET A 179 4.20 -1.65 -16.38
CA MET A 179 5.43 -0.83 -16.29
C MET A 179 6.64 -1.46 -17.02
N PRO A 180 7.00 -2.74 -16.79
CA PRO A 180 8.09 -3.38 -17.54
C PRO A 180 7.78 -3.55 -19.03
N ALA A 181 6.51 -3.60 -19.41
CA ALA A 181 6.09 -3.74 -20.80
C ALA A 181 6.17 -2.43 -21.60
N LEU A 182 6.24 -1.27 -20.93
CA LEU A 182 6.39 0.03 -21.58
C LEU A 182 7.82 0.31 -22.05
N SER A 183 8.85 -0.17 -21.33
CA SER A 183 10.26 0.02 -21.68
C SER A 183 11.12 -1.16 -21.26
N LEU A 184 12.10 -1.50 -22.07
CA LEU A 184 13.15 -2.48 -21.75
C LEU A 184 14.35 -1.83 -21.04
N LEU A 185 14.46 -0.49 -21.06
CA LEU A 185 15.54 0.26 -20.45
C LEU A 185 15.28 0.42 -18.95
N ASN A 186 16.18 -0.05 -18.10
CA ASN A 186 16.07 0.06 -16.65
C ASN A 186 15.90 1.52 -16.19
N ARG A 187 16.62 2.46 -16.79
CA ARG A 187 16.52 3.88 -16.48
C ARG A 187 15.12 4.45 -16.72
N ASP A 188 14.42 4.02 -17.77
CA ASP A 188 13.06 4.47 -18.06
C ASP A 188 12.06 3.84 -17.11
N ARG A 189 12.27 2.58 -16.71
CA ARG A 189 11.45 1.91 -15.68
C ARG A 189 11.59 2.57 -14.31
N GLU A 190 12.80 2.93 -13.89
CA GLU A 190 13.05 3.66 -12.66
C GLU A 190 12.33 5.01 -12.66
N LYS A 191 12.39 5.76 -13.77
CA LYS A 191 11.66 7.03 -13.92
C LYS A 191 10.16 6.82 -13.90
N LEU A 192 9.63 5.83 -14.62
CA LEU A 192 8.19 5.49 -14.60
C LEU A 192 7.73 5.17 -13.17
N GLY A 193 8.47 4.32 -12.47
CA GLY A 193 8.17 3.96 -11.08
C GLY A 193 8.18 5.16 -10.15
N THR A 194 9.17 6.05 -10.30
CA THR A 194 9.27 7.28 -9.50
C THR A 194 8.09 8.22 -9.76
N VAL A 195 7.81 8.50 -11.03
CA VAL A 195 6.71 9.41 -11.41
C VAL A 195 5.35 8.83 -11.00
N ALA A 196 5.16 7.51 -11.20
CA ALA A 196 3.95 6.83 -10.74
C ALA A 196 3.78 6.91 -9.21
N ARG A 197 4.85 6.69 -8.44
CA ARG A 197 4.78 6.75 -6.98
C ARG A 197 4.47 8.16 -6.47
N VAL A 198 5.05 9.19 -7.08
CA VAL A 198 4.71 10.59 -6.76
C VAL A 198 3.24 10.87 -7.08
N ALA A 199 2.76 10.46 -8.25
CA ALA A 199 1.37 10.63 -8.66
C ALA A 199 0.39 9.87 -7.75
N SER A 200 0.72 8.63 -7.36
CA SER A 200 0.00 7.85 -6.36
C SER A 200 -0.15 8.60 -5.03
N THR A 201 0.97 9.12 -4.51
CA THR A 201 0.95 9.90 -3.26
C THR A 201 0.05 11.12 -3.38
N ILE A 202 0.11 11.83 -4.50
CA ILE A 202 -0.76 12.99 -4.78
C ILE A 202 -2.23 12.53 -4.81
N GLY A 203 -2.53 11.41 -5.50
CA GLY A 203 -3.89 10.86 -5.60
C GLY A 203 -4.50 10.56 -4.22
N GLN A 204 -3.75 9.89 -3.35
CA GLN A 204 -4.16 9.63 -1.97
C GLN A 204 -4.45 10.91 -1.20
N GLN A 205 -3.60 11.94 -1.35
CA GLN A 205 -3.77 13.20 -0.63
C GLN A 205 -4.90 14.06 -1.21
N VAL A 206 -5.16 14.00 -2.52
CA VAL A 206 -6.33 14.66 -3.14
C VAL A 206 -7.62 14.19 -2.48
N VAL A 207 -7.76 12.88 -2.21
CA VAL A 207 -8.94 12.35 -1.51
C VAL A 207 -9.00 12.89 -0.07
N THR A 208 -7.91 12.85 0.68
CA THR A 208 -7.85 13.36 2.05
C THR A 208 -8.21 14.84 2.14
N LEU A 209 -7.72 15.64 1.18
CA LEU A 209 -8.00 17.08 1.11
C LEU A 209 -9.44 17.40 0.71
N SER A 210 -10.04 16.57 -0.15
CA SER A 210 -11.33 16.89 -0.80
C SER A 210 -12.53 16.26 -0.12
N VAL A 211 -12.39 15.19 0.67
CA VAL A 211 -13.54 14.43 1.20
C VAL A 211 -14.48 15.30 2.02
N VAL A 212 -13.97 16.00 3.03
CA VAL A 212 -14.80 16.83 3.94
C VAL A 212 -15.39 18.05 3.20
N PRO A 213 -14.58 18.86 2.49
CA PRO A 213 -15.12 19.99 1.73
C PRO A 213 -16.14 19.60 0.65
N ALA A 214 -15.92 18.45 -0.02
CA ALA A 214 -16.83 18.00 -1.07
C ALA A 214 -18.18 17.55 -0.49
N ILE A 215 -18.18 16.82 0.61
CA ILE A 215 -19.42 16.42 1.31
C ILE A 215 -20.20 17.67 1.73
N ALA A 216 -19.53 18.64 2.38
CA ALA A 216 -20.16 19.90 2.78
C ALA A 216 -20.68 20.69 1.57
N PHE A 217 -19.94 20.73 0.47
CA PHE A 217 -20.35 21.37 -0.78
C PHE A 217 -21.63 20.73 -1.35
N PHE A 218 -21.70 19.40 -1.43
CA PHE A 218 -22.88 18.72 -1.95
C PHE A 218 -24.12 18.94 -1.06
N GLN A 219 -23.95 18.94 0.25
CA GLN A 219 -25.04 19.26 1.19
C GLN A 219 -25.58 20.67 0.97
N THR A 220 -24.68 21.67 0.87
CA THR A 220 -25.08 23.07 0.80
C THR A 220 -25.63 23.48 -0.59
N GLN A 221 -25.02 22.97 -1.68
CA GLN A 221 -25.41 23.35 -3.04
C GLN A 221 -26.63 22.60 -3.56
N PHE A 222 -26.76 21.32 -3.23
CA PHE A 222 -27.85 20.47 -3.72
C PHE A 222 -28.93 20.18 -2.67
N GLY A 223 -28.76 20.63 -1.42
CA GLY A 223 -29.73 20.40 -0.34
C GLY A 223 -29.94 18.93 0.00
N VAL A 224 -28.92 18.06 -0.30
CA VAL A 224 -29.01 16.62 -0.08
C VAL A 224 -28.51 16.25 1.31
N THR A 225 -28.91 15.06 1.78
CA THR A 225 -28.42 14.51 3.05
C THR A 225 -26.93 14.15 2.96
N GLU A 226 -26.27 14.06 4.12
CA GLU A 226 -24.85 13.63 4.19
C GLU A 226 -24.66 12.27 3.50
N LYS A 227 -25.59 11.33 3.69
CA LYS A 227 -25.59 10.01 3.05
C LYS A 227 -25.50 10.11 1.51
N ILE A 228 -26.35 10.94 0.89
CA ILE A 228 -26.35 11.14 -0.56
C ILE A 228 -25.08 11.88 -1.01
N SER A 229 -24.55 12.79 -0.19
CA SER A 229 -23.30 13.50 -0.48
C SER A 229 -22.10 12.55 -0.57
N TRP A 230 -22.06 11.50 0.27
CA TRP A 230 -21.06 10.44 0.17
C TRP A 230 -21.16 9.67 -1.16
N THR A 231 -22.38 9.36 -1.62
CA THR A 231 -22.61 8.71 -2.93
C THR A 231 -22.14 9.61 -4.08
N PHE A 232 -22.43 10.92 -4.01
CA PHE A 232 -21.94 11.88 -5.01
C PHE A 232 -20.43 11.97 -5.02
N TYR A 233 -19.80 12.02 -3.86
CA TYR A 233 -18.34 12.00 -3.73
C TYR A 233 -17.74 10.74 -4.36
N ALA A 234 -18.24 9.57 -4.00
CA ALA A 234 -17.80 8.29 -4.57
C ALA A 234 -17.97 8.26 -6.10
N THR A 235 -19.06 8.86 -6.62
CA THR A 235 -19.30 8.97 -8.07
C THR A 235 -18.24 9.84 -8.75
N VAL A 236 -17.92 11.00 -8.18
CA VAL A 236 -16.88 11.90 -8.73
C VAL A 236 -15.53 11.18 -8.75
N ILE A 237 -15.16 10.50 -7.66
CA ILE A 237 -13.89 9.75 -7.59
C ILE A 237 -13.87 8.59 -8.58
N ALA A 238 -14.95 7.82 -8.69
CA ALA A 238 -15.05 6.70 -9.64
C ALA A 238 -14.90 7.16 -11.09
N VAL A 239 -15.60 8.23 -11.47
CA VAL A 239 -15.51 8.82 -12.81
C VAL A 239 -14.11 9.37 -13.07
N ALA A 240 -13.54 10.13 -12.13
CA ALA A 240 -12.19 10.66 -12.25
C ALA A 240 -11.15 9.53 -12.42
N ALA A 241 -11.22 8.48 -11.60
CA ALA A 241 -10.32 7.33 -11.69
C ALA A 241 -10.46 6.58 -13.04
N ALA A 242 -11.69 6.43 -13.56
CA ALA A 242 -11.94 5.81 -14.86
C ALA A 242 -11.39 6.66 -16.02
N LEU A 243 -11.57 7.98 -15.98
CA LEU A 243 -11.01 8.90 -16.98
C LEU A 243 -9.49 8.90 -16.96
N LEU A 244 -8.86 8.89 -15.78
CA LEU A 244 -7.41 8.80 -15.64
C LEU A 244 -6.87 7.45 -16.12
N ALA A 245 -7.59 6.35 -15.89
CA ALA A 245 -7.27 5.05 -16.46
C ALA A 245 -7.37 5.05 -18.00
N LEU A 246 -8.38 5.73 -18.55
CA LEU A 246 -8.51 5.92 -20.01
C LEU A 246 -7.31 6.70 -20.58
N VAL A 247 -6.89 7.80 -19.94
CA VAL A 247 -5.69 8.56 -20.34
C VAL A 247 -4.46 7.64 -20.36
N THR A 248 -4.31 6.77 -19.37
CA THR A 248 -3.21 5.78 -19.34
C THR A 248 -3.30 4.83 -20.53
N CYS A 249 -4.47 4.25 -20.80
CA CYS A 249 -4.65 3.31 -21.90
C CYS A 249 -4.39 3.93 -23.28
N LEU A 250 -4.77 5.19 -23.47
CA LEU A 250 -4.57 5.91 -24.74
C LEU A 250 -3.13 6.42 -24.92
N GLY A 251 -2.52 6.93 -23.84
CA GLY A 251 -1.21 7.59 -23.90
C GLY A 251 0.00 6.67 -23.73
N THR A 252 -0.19 5.38 -23.44
CA THR A 252 0.88 4.39 -23.34
C THR A 252 0.83 3.42 -24.51
N LYS A 253 1.97 2.80 -24.85
CA LYS A 253 2.08 1.75 -25.88
C LYS A 253 2.85 0.57 -25.31
N GLU A 254 2.19 -0.58 -25.22
CA GLU A 254 2.81 -1.82 -24.76
C GLU A 254 3.82 -2.34 -25.80
N ASN A 255 4.98 -2.81 -25.36
CA ASN A 255 6.01 -3.39 -26.19
C ASN A 255 5.89 -4.92 -26.19
N ASP A 256 5.75 -5.50 -27.36
CA ASP A 256 5.46 -6.94 -27.58
C ASP A 256 6.73 -7.79 -27.72
N SER A 257 7.81 -7.45 -27.00
CA SER A 257 9.07 -8.17 -27.10
C SER A 257 9.00 -9.58 -26.49
N ALA A 258 9.77 -10.51 -27.06
CA ALA A 258 9.87 -11.90 -26.58
C ALA A 258 10.41 -11.99 -25.14
N ILE A 259 11.22 -11.03 -24.70
CA ILE A 259 11.79 -10.96 -23.35
C ILE A 259 10.69 -10.77 -22.30
N ILE A 260 9.68 -9.94 -22.60
CA ILE A 260 8.53 -9.69 -21.70
C ILE A 260 7.61 -10.91 -21.68
N LYS A 261 7.46 -11.63 -22.79
CA LYS A 261 6.61 -12.83 -22.87
C LYS A 261 7.13 -14.01 -22.05
N ASN A 262 8.42 -14.06 -21.79
CA ASN A 262 9.10 -15.15 -21.05
C ASN A 262 9.43 -14.80 -19.59
N ALA A 263 8.87 -13.71 -19.03
CA ALA A 263 9.08 -13.37 -17.63
C ALA A 263 8.53 -14.48 -16.71
N GLU A 264 9.33 -14.88 -15.71
CA GLU A 264 8.92 -15.89 -14.74
C GLU A 264 7.69 -15.44 -13.94
N LYS A 265 6.72 -16.35 -13.80
CA LYS A 265 5.51 -16.12 -13.02
C LYS A 265 5.82 -16.32 -11.52
N VAL A 266 5.49 -15.31 -10.73
CA VAL A 266 5.60 -15.42 -9.28
C VAL A 266 4.44 -16.28 -8.73
N GLN A 267 4.77 -17.41 -8.11
CA GLN A 267 3.80 -18.28 -7.46
C GLN A 267 3.72 -17.97 -5.96
N LEU A 268 2.52 -17.82 -5.41
CA LEU A 268 2.32 -17.62 -3.96
C LEU A 268 3.06 -18.65 -3.11
N ARG A 269 3.03 -19.92 -3.53
CA ARG A 269 3.76 -20.99 -2.84
C ARG A 269 5.26 -20.68 -2.76
N ALA A 270 5.84 -20.11 -3.81
CA ALA A 270 7.25 -19.73 -3.82
C ALA A 270 7.52 -18.53 -2.90
N VAL A 271 6.59 -17.56 -2.83
CA VAL A 271 6.66 -16.41 -1.92
C VAL A 271 6.68 -16.87 -0.47
N PHE A 272 5.70 -17.68 -0.06
CA PHE A 272 5.63 -18.21 1.32
C PHE A 272 6.82 -19.13 1.63
N LYS A 273 7.19 -20.01 0.70
CA LYS A 273 8.38 -20.86 0.89
C LYS A 273 9.64 -20.04 1.12
N ASN A 274 9.87 -18.99 0.33
CA ASN A 274 11.01 -18.12 0.48
C ASN A 274 10.96 -17.33 1.80
N LEU A 275 9.78 -16.84 2.20
CA LEU A 275 9.58 -16.13 3.47
C LEU A 275 10.00 -17.00 4.67
N PHE A 276 9.54 -18.26 4.74
CA PHE A 276 9.84 -19.14 5.86
C PHE A 276 11.27 -19.72 5.84
N MET A 277 11.88 -19.85 4.65
CA MET A 277 13.27 -20.32 4.53
C MET A 277 14.29 -19.22 4.84
N ASN A 278 13.98 -17.95 4.56
CA ASN A 278 14.85 -16.81 4.79
C ASN A 278 14.52 -16.12 6.12
N LYS A 279 15.27 -16.45 7.17
CA LYS A 279 15.04 -15.93 8.54
C LYS A 279 15.07 -14.40 8.62
N GLN A 280 15.97 -13.74 7.89
CA GLN A 280 16.05 -12.27 7.90
C GLN A 280 14.83 -11.67 7.19
N LEU A 281 14.41 -12.25 6.08
CA LEU A 281 13.20 -11.83 5.37
C LEU A 281 11.95 -11.99 6.24
N MET A 282 11.84 -13.10 6.99
CA MET A 282 10.72 -13.32 7.92
C MET A 282 10.67 -12.25 9.02
N LEU A 283 11.84 -11.91 9.59
CA LEU A 283 11.92 -10.85 10.60
C LEU A 283 11.60 -9.47 10.02
N CYS A 284 12.12 -9.16 8.84
CA CYS A 284 11.79 -7.91 8.14
C CYS A 284 10.30 -7.83 7.82
N ALA A 285 9.70 -8.92 7.32
CA ALA A 285 8.27 -8.99 7.03
C ALA A 285 7.41 -8.79 8.29
N LEU A 286 7.79 -9.41 9.42
CA LEU A 286 7.10 -9.22 10.71
C LEU A 286 7.15 -7.76 11.16
N VAL A 287 8.34 -7.14 11.16
CA VAL A 287 8.50 -5.74 11.57
C VAL A 287 7.74 -4.81 10.64
N TYR A 288 7.76 -5.06 9.31
CA TYR A 288 7.00 -4.30 8.35
C TYR A 288 5.49 -4.45 8.55
N CYS A 289 5.00 -5.66 8.78
CA CYS A 289 3.58 -5.92 9.04
C CYS A 289 3.07 -5.15 10.27
N ILE A 290 3.83 -5.17 11.37
CA ILE A 290 3.51 -4.42 12.60
C ILE A 290 3.51 -2.91 12.32
N PHE A 291 4.50 -2.39 11.59
CA PHE A 291 4.58 -0.99 11.20
C PHE A 291 3.40 -0.59 10.30
N ALA A 292 3.14 -1.35 9.23
CA ALA A 292 2.07 -1.07 8.29
C ALA A 292 0.69 -1.10 8.97
N LEU A 293 0.43 -2.11 9.82
CA LEU A 293 -0.80 -2.19 10.60
C LEU A 293 -0.98 -0.98 11.51
N SER A 294 0.06 -0.63 12.28
CA SER A 294 0.00 0.50 13.22
C SER A 294 -0.30 1.82 12.52
N THR A 295 0.41 2.10 11.44
CA THR A 295 0.22 3.35 10.69
C THR A 295 -1.10 3.39 9.94
N THR A 296 -1.54 2.27 9.34
CA THR A 296 -2.82 2.21 8.60
C THR A 296 -4.01 2.39 9.54
N VAL A 297 -4.02 1.76 10.72
CA VAL A 297 -5.07 1.96 11.74
C VAL A 297 -5.15 3.42 12.16
N THR A 298 -4.01 4.04 12.52
CA THR A 298 -3.99 5.45 12.94
C THR A 298 -4.47 6.37 11.82
N ASN A 299 -4.02 6.16 10.58
CA ASN A 299 -4.40 6.98 9.44
C ASN A 299 -5.90 6.86 9.12
N SER A 300 -6.46 5.65 9.18
CA SER A 300 -7.88 5.40 8.92
C SER A 300 -8.80 5.93 10.02
N LEU A 301 -8.33 5.96 11.28
CA LEU A 301 -9.07 6.56 12.41
C LEU A 301 -8.95 8.09 12.47
N SER A 302 -8.07 8.70 11.66
CA SER A 302 -7.79 10.14 11.74
C SER A 302 -9.05 11.01 11.49
N LEU A 303 -9.90 10.66 10.52
CA LEU A 303 -11.14 11.40 10.27
C LEU A 303 -12.12 11.29 11.47
N TYR A 304 -12.22 10.09 12.09
CA TYR A 304 -13.02 9.91 13.30
C TYR A 304 -12.55 10.79 14.46
N TYR A 305 -11.21 10.92 14.61
CA TYR A 305 -10.65 11.80 15.63
C TYR A 305 -11.11 13.24 15.44
N PHE A 306 -11.00 13.78 14.22
CA PHE A 306 -11.41 15.15 13.93
C PHE A 306 -12.92 15.35 14.07
N LYS A 307 -13.74 14.38 13.68
CA LYS A 307 -15.20 14.46 13.77
C LYS A 307 -15.70 14.31 15.20
N TYR A 308 -15.24 13.32 15.95
CA TYR A 308 -15.85 12.92 17.23
C TYR A 308 -15.04 13.31 18.47
N ILE A 309 -13.71 13.45 18.39
CA ILE A 309 -12.86 13.75 19.52
C ILE A 309 -12.45 15.22 19.55
N PHE A 310 -11.98 15.72 18.41
CA PHE A 310 -11.62 17.13 18.28
C PHE A 310 -12.83 18.03 18.06
N GLY A 311 -13.89 17.51 17.42
CA GLY A 311 -15.16 18.19 17.21
C GLY A 311 -15.12 19.28 16.13
N ALA A 312 -14.11 19.26 15.26
CA ALA A 312 -13.91 20.26 14.20
C ALA A 312 -13.38 19.54 12.94
N GLU A 313 -14.29 18.90 12.21
CA GLU A 313 -14.01 18.10 11.03
C GLU A 313 -13.41 18.94 9.88
N GLU A 314 -13.72 20.24 9.84
CA GLU A 314 -13.21 21.20 8.85
C GLU A 314 -11.68 21.36 8.87
N TYR A 315 -11.01 20.98 9.94
CA TYR A 315 -9.55 20.96 10.01
C TYR A 315 -8.92 19.73 9.40
N PHE A 316 -9.69 18.67 9.12
CA PHE A 316 -9.16 17.42 8.58
C PHE A 316 -8.40 17.57 7.25
N PRO A 317 -8.79 18.41 6.29
CA PRO A 317 -8.00 18.64 5.07
C PRO A 317 -6.56 19.08 5.32
N LEU A 318 -6.28 19.77 6.43
CA LEU A 318 -4.92 20.15 6.81
C LEU A 318 -4.02 18.94 7.11
N VAL A 319 -4.61 17.84 7.58
CA VAL A 319 -3.88 16.56 7.78
C VAL A 319 -3.34 16.05 6.45
N GLY A 320 -4.15 16.07 5.39
CA GLY A 320 -3.72 15.71 4.04
C GLY A 320 -2.60 16.61 3.54
N THR A 321 -2.70 17.93 3.75
CA THR A 321 -1.64 18.87 3.39
C THR A 321 -0.35 18.58 4.13
N ILE A 322 -0.42 18.37 5.45
CA ILE A 322 0.74 18.05 6.28
C ILE A 322 1.36 16.73 5.85
N ASN A 323 0.57 15.71 5.59
CA ASN A 323 1.07 14.40 5.13
C ASN A 323 1.78 14.51 3.79
N LEU A 324 1.20 15.24 2.80
CA LEU A 324 1.84 15.46 1.50
C LEU A 324 3.17 16.19 1.65
N VAL A 325 3.17 17.33 2.35
CA VAL A 325 4.37 18.16 2.54
C VAL A 325 5.44 17.39 3.33
N SER A 326 5.06 16.75 4.43
CA SER A 326 5.97 15.92 5.24
C SER A 326 6.56 14.79 4.44
N GLY A 327 5.75 14.12 3.62
CA GLY A 327 6.19 13.04 2.75
C GLY A 327 7.22 13.49 1.72
N LEU A 328 6.97 14.62 1.04
CA LEU A 328 7.92 15.19 0.07
C LEU A 328 9.22 15.62 0.75
N ILE A 329 9.14 16.31 1.89
CA ILE A 329 10.32 16.71 2.68
C ILE A 329 11.11 15.47 3.10
N ALA A 330 10.47 14.44 3.60
CA ALA A 330 11.10 13.19 4.02
C ALA A 330 11.85 12.53 2.86
N LEU A 331 11.23 12.44 1.68
CA LEU A 331 11.87 11.89 0.47
C LEU A 331 13.12 12.68 0.04
N VAL A 332 13.06 14.00 0.09
CA VAL A 332 14.19 14.87 -0.25
C VAL A 332 15.30 14.77 0.80
N LEU A 333 14.94 14.70 2.07
CA LEU A 333 15.90 14.60 3.18
C LEU A 333 16.57 13.22 3.27
N PHE A 334 15.92 12.15 2.81
CA PHE A 334 16.42 10.78 2.95
C PHE A 334 17.87 10.60 2.44
N PRO A 335 18.26 11.03 1.21
CA PRO A 335 19.62 10.89 0.73
C PRO A 335 20.65 11.69 1.52
N PHE A 336 20.25 12.78 2.18
CA PHE A 336 21.13 13.56 3.07
C PHE A 336 21.29 12.88 4.42
N LEU A 337 20.20 12.39 4.99
CA LEU A 337 20.23 11.69 6.27
C LEU A 337 21.04 10.39 6.19
N THR A 338 20.98 9.65 5.11
CA THR A 338 21.77 8.41 4.90
C THR A 338 23.27 8.64 4.75
N LYS A 339 23.74 9.90 4.56
CA LYS A 339 25.17 10.24 4.59
C LYS A 339 25.72 10.30 6.01
N PHE A 340 24.89 10.63 7.00
CA PHE A 340 25.32 10.87 8.37
C PHE A 340 24.83 9.80 9.36
N LEU A 341 23.71 9.16 9.03
CA LEU A 341 23.04 8.18 9.89
C LEU A 341 22.91 6.85 9.17
N THR A 342 23.12 5.77 9.91
CA THR A 342 22.87 4.43 9.41
C THR A 342 21.36 4.19 9.24
N ARG A 343 20.97 3.26 8.36
CA ARG A 343 19.57 2.88 8.18
C ARG A 343 18.92 2.45 9.50
N LYS A 344 19.72 1.78 10.36
CA LYS A 344 19.30 1.37 11.70
C LYS A 344 18.97 2.55 12.60
N GLN A 345 19.84 3.55 12.62
CA GLN A 345 19.62 4.79 13.40
C GLN A 345 18.43 5.58 12.88
N LEU A 346 18.27 5.66 11.56
CA LEU A 346 17.12 6.33 10.93
C LEU A 346 15.80 5.65 11.26
N PHE A 347 15.75 4.32 11.24
CA PHE A 347 14.55 3.58 11.58
C PHE A 347 14.17 3.72 13.06
N VAL A 348 15.15 3.56 13.95
CA VAL A 348 14.94 3.74 15.40
C VAL A 348 14.54 5.17 15.73
N GLY A 349 15.25 6.16 15.18
CA GLY A 349 14.94 7.58 15.37
C GLY A 349 13.55 7.93 14.84
N GLY A 350 13.18 7.43 13.64
CA GLY A 350 11.83 7.59 13.08
C GLY A 350 10.76 6.99 13.97
N GLY A 351 10.99 5.78 14.50
CA GLY A 351 10.08 5.14 15.44
C GLY A 351 9.91 5.91 16.75
N ILE A 352 10.99 6.47 17.31
CA ILE A 352 10.93 7.30 18.51
C ILE A 352 10.11 8.57 18.23
N ILE A 353 10.35 9.25 17.10
CA ILE A 353 9.60 10.45 16.72
C ILE A 353 8.11 10.12 16.57
N LEU A 354 7.80 9.00 15.92
CA LEU A 354 6.42 8.53 15.72
C LEU A 354 5.70 8.27 17.06
N VAL A 355 6.37 7.59 18.01
CA VAL A 355 5.81 7.33 19.35
C VAL A 355 5.62 8.63 20.14
N ILE A 356 6.57 9.56 20.07
CA ILE A 356 6.41 10.90 20.68
C ILE A 356 5.22 11.62 20.05
N GLY A 357 5.06 11.54 18.72
CA GLY A 357 3.90 12.07 18.01
C GLY A 357 2.59 11.49 18.53
N TYR A 358 2.51 10.18 18.73
CA TYR A 358 1.33 9.52 19.30
C TYR A 358 1.03 9.97 20.74
N ILE A 359 2.04 10.13 21.58
CA ILE A 359 1.88 10.61 22.96
C ILE A 359 1.34 12.05 22.98
N ILE A 360 1.90 12.94 22.15
CA ILE A 360 1.46 14.33 22.05
C ILE A 360 0.02 14.39 21.52
N TYR A 361 -0.28 13.64 20.46
CA TYR A 361 -1.59 13.62 19.83
C TYR A 361 -2.67 13.04 20.77
N PHE A 362 -2.33 11.98 21.52
CA PHE A 362 -3.19 11.40 22.56
C PHE A 362 -3.61 12.43 23.60
N ASN A 363 -2.68 13.27 24.06
CA ASN A 363 -2.89 14.25 25.13
C ASN A 363 -3.31 15.64 24.62
N ALA A 364 -3.42 15.84 23.31
CA ALA A 364 -3.66 17.16 22.72
C ALA A 364 -5.03 17.76 23.06
N GLY A 365 -6.04 16.92 23.35
CA GLY A 365 -7.41 17.38 23.65
C GLY A 365 -7.95 18.31 22.57
N ALA A 366 -8.46 19.48 22.96
CA ALA A 366 -8.94 20.53 22.04
C ALA A 366 -7.86 21.56 21.66
N ASN A 367 -6.59 21.35 22.05
CA ASN A 367 -5.51 22.30 21.76
C ASN A 367 -5.01 22.15 20.32
N VAL A 368 -5.42 23.05 19.42
CA VAL A 368 -5.09 23.04 18.00
C VAL A 368 -3.58 22.89 17.73
N PRO A 369 -2.68 23.72 18.32
CA PRO A 369 -1.24 23.59 18.13
C PRO A 369 -0.69 22.21 18.51
N LEU A 370 -1.16 21.61 19.61
CA LEU A 370 -0.71 20.28 20.04
C LEU A 370 -1.21 19.17 19.10
N VAL A 371 -2.46 19.27 18.62
CA VAL A 371 -3.02 18.33 17.62
C VAL A 371 -2.13 18.33 16.38
N PHE A 372 -1.87 19.49 15.80
CA PHE A 372 -1.06 19.56 14.56
C PHE A 372 0.41 19.23 14.78
N THR A 373 0.98 19.51 15.96
CA THR A 373 2.30 19.02 16.31
C THR A 373 2.33 17.49 16.34
N GLY A 374 1.32 16.86 16.97
CA GLY A 374 1.15 15.41 16.96
C GLY A 374 1.01 14.85 15.53
N VAL A 375 0.21 15.50 14.69
CA VAL A 375 0.03 15.14 13.27
C VAL A 375 1.38 15.17 12.53
N ILE A 376 2.15 16.26 12.64
CA ILE A 376 3.45 16.39 11.94
C ILE A 376 4.41 15.29 12.40
N LEU A 377 4.55 15.07 13.71
CA LEU A 377 5.46 14.06 14.26
C LEU A 377 5.01 12.63 13.92
N THR A 378 3.72 12.42 13.68
CA THR A 378 3.16 11.12 13.27
C THR A 378 3.42 10.85 11.78
N TYR A 379 3.16 11.82 10.91
CA TYR A 379 3.23 11.60 9.46
C TYR A 379 4.65 11.74 8.87
N PHE A 380 5.50 12.60 9.44
CA PHE A 380 6.85 12.86 8.93
C PHE A 380 7.75 11.61 8.88
N PRO A 381 7.85 10.75 9.91
CA PRO A 381 8.75 9.61 9.87
C PRO A 381 8.25 8.43 9.03
N GLN A 382 6.94 8.34 8.74
CA GLN A 382 6.37 7.18 8.03
C GLN A 382 7.00 6.93 6.65
N PRO A 383 7.17 7.91 5.74
CA PRO A 383 7.81 7.70 4.45
C PRO A 383 9.27 7.28 4.56
N LEU A 384 10.00 7.83 5.53
CA LEU A 384 11.42 7.45 5.78
C LEU A 384 11.51 5.97 6.19
N MET A 385 10.68 5.55 7.14
CA MET A 385 10.64 4.16 7.60
C MET A 385 10.21 3.20 6.49
N ALA A 386 9.24 3.58 5.67
CA ALA A 386 8.79 2.79 4.51
C ALA A 386 9.90 2.60 3.46
N LEU A 387 10.70 3.64 3.19
CA LEU A 387 11.86 3.55 2.29
C LEU A 387 12.93 2.60 2.83
N ILE A 388 13.21 2.65 4.14
CA ILE A 388 14.17 1.75 4.77
C ILE A 388 13.71 0.31 4.62
N PHE A 389 12.43 0.02 4.81
CA PHE A 389 11.89 -1.33 4.60
C PHE A 389 12.01 -1.79 3.16
N PHE A 390 11.77 -0.91 2.20
CA PHE A 390 11.95 -1.25 0.78
C PHE A 390 13.39 -1.68 0.49
N MET A 391 14.37 -0.97 1.05
CA MET A 391 15.79 -1.32 0.92
C MET A 391 16.11 -2.63 1.64
N LEU A 392 15.62 -2.84 2.86
CA LEU A 392 15.85 -4.06 3.62
C LEU A 392 15.28 -5.31 2.94
N ILE A 393 14.11 -5.23 2.34
CA ILE A 393 13.54 -6.35 1.57
C ILE A 393 14.43 -6.66 0.37
N SER A 394 14.99 -5.63 -0.29
CA SER A 394 15.96 -5.81 -1.37
C SER A 394 17.24 -6.50 -0.88
N ASP A 395 17.78 -6.11 0.29
CA ASP A 395 18.96 -6.73 0.88
C ASP A 395 18.69 -8.20 1.29
N CYS A 396 17.44 -8.54 1.64
CA CYS A 396 17.03 -9.93 1.90
C CYS A 396 17.12 -10.82 0.65
N VAL A 397 17.07 -10.27 -0.57
CA VAL A 397 17.30 -11.03 -1.81
C VAL A 397 18.76 -11.50 -1.85
N GLU A 398 19.69 -10.61 -1.57
CA GLU A 398 21.13 -10.91 -1.55
C GLU A 398 21.46 -11.89 -0.41
N TYR A 399 20.91 -11.67 0.78
CA TYR A 399 21.02 -12.61 1.89
C TYR A 399 20.51 -14.01 1.52
N GLY A 400 19.36 -14.10 0.86
CA GLY A 400 18.81 -15.37 0.36
C GLY A 400 19.74 -16.04 -0.65
N GLN A 401 20.36 -15.28 -1.54
CA GLN A 401 21.34 -15.81 -2.50
C GLN A 401 22.60 -16.36 -1.81
N LEU A 402 23.11 -15.67 -0.80
CA LEU A 402 24.31 -16.06 -0.07
C LEU A 402 24.09 -17.29 0.81
N TYR A 403 22.98 -17.34 1.55
CA TYR A 403 22.75 -18.39 2.56
C TYR A 403 21.89 -19.57 2.06
N LEU A 404 20.99 -19.34 1.08
CA LEU A 404 20.12 -20.40 0.55
C LEU A 404 20.55 -20.86 -0.85
N GLY A 405 21.56 -20.22 -1.45
CA GLY A 405 22.07 -20.55 -2.78
C GLY A 405 21.07 -20.25 -3.92
N LYS A 406 19.97 -19.53 -3.63
CA LYS A 406 18.91 -19.20 -4.60
C LYS A 406 18.59 -17.73 -4.58
N ARG A 407 18.61 -17.10 -5.74
CA ARG A 407 18.16 -15.72 -5.95
C ARG A 407 16.67 -15.71 -6.27
N ALA A 408 15.82 -15.44 -5.28
CA ALA A 408 14.37 -15.40 -5.43
C ALA A 408 13.87 -13.94 -5.35
N GLU A 409 14.29 -13.10 -6.31
CA GLU A 409 14.04 -11.65 -6.30
C GLU A 409 12.55 -11.33 -6.34
N SER A 410 11.85 -11.82 -7.37
CA SER A 410 10.41 -11.55 -7.54
C SER A 410 9.58 -12.05 -6.35
N ALA A 411 9.88 -13.26 -5.84
CA ALA A 411 9.18 -13.81 -4.68
C ALA A 411 9.45 -13.02 -3.40
N THR A 412 10.65 -12.46 -3.22
CA THR A 412 10.99 -11.64 -2.05
C THR A 412 10.30 -10.27 -2.10
N LEU A 413 10.33 -9.61 -3.26
CA LEU A 413 9.72 -8.28 -3.43
C LEU A 413 8.19 -8.32 -3.37
N SER A 414 7.56 -9.43 -3.74
CA SER A 414 6.09 -9.61 -3.67
C SER A 414 5.56 -9.71 -2.24
N ILE A 415 6.41 -9.89 -1.23
CA ILE A 415 5.98 -9.97 0.17
C ILE A 415 5.39 -8.65 0.65
N ARG A 416 5.93 -7.51 0.22
CA ARG A 416 5.47 -6.19 0.66
C ARG A 416 4.01 -5.92 0.29
N PRO A 417 3.56 -6.00 -0.98
CA PRO A 417 2.16 -5.80 -1.32
C PRO A 417 1.22 -6.74 -0.56
N LEU A 418 1.62 -8.00 -0.37
CA LEU A 418 0.87 -8.98 0.41
C LEU A 418 0.68 -8.54 1.86
N LEU A 419 1.72 -7.99 2.50
CA LEU A 419 1.64 -7.47 3.85
C LEU A 419 0.83 -6.18 3.94
N ASP A 420 0.87 -5.31 2.93
CA ASP A 420 0.06 -4.09 2.85
C ASP A 420 -1.44 -4.44 2.77
N THR A 421 -1.82 -5.41 1.93
CA THR A 421 -3.21 -5.89 1.84
C THR A 421 -3.68 -6.53 3.15
N PHE A 422 -2.82 -7.34 3.77
CA PHE A 422 -3.12 -7.96 5.07
C PHE A 422 -3.30 -6.91 6.19
N ALA A 423 -2.41 -5.91 6.26
CA ALA A 423 -2.53 -4.81 7.21
C ALA A 423 -3.80 -3.98 6.98
N GLY A 424 -4.17 -3.73 5.72
CA GLY A 424 -5.41 -3.07 5.34
C GLY A 424 -6.67 -3.84 5.78
N ALA A 425 -6.68 -5.17 5.60
CA ALA A 425 -7.79 -6.03 6.01
C ALA A 425 -8.02 -5.96 7.53
N ILE A 426 -6.94 -6.11 8.32
CA ILE A 426 -7.01 -6.01 9.79
C ILE A 426 -7.37 -4.58 10.22
N SER A 427 -6.81 -3.56 9.55
CA SER A 427 -7.14 -2.17 9.86
C SER A 427 -8.63 -1.89 9.70
N ASN A 428 -9.26 -2.32 8.62
CA ASN A 428 -10.70 -2.16 8.42
C ASN A 428 -11.51 -2.82 9.55
N LEU A 429 -11.10 -4.03 9.97
CA LEU A 429 -11.73 -4.73 11.09
C LEU A 429 -11.59 -3.94 12.40
N VAL A 430 -10.39 -3.40 12.67
CA VAL A 430 -10.13 -2.60 13.88
C VAL A 430 -10.93 -1.29 13.84
N VAL A 431 -10.94 -0.58 12.71
CA VAL A 431 -11.62 0.72 12.56
C VAL A 431 -13.13 0.58 12.75
N GLY A 432 -13.77 -0.39 12.09
CA GLY A 432 -15.21 -0.62 12.21
C GLY A 432 -15.62 -0.99 13.65
N ASN A 433 -14.88 -1.92 14.27
CA ASN A 433 -15.18 -2.29 15.66
C ASN A 433 -14.82 -1.19 16.66
N ALA A 434 -13.78 -0.39 16.43
CA ALA A 434 -13.45 0.77 17.26
C ALA A 434 -14.59 1.79 17.26
N ALA A 435 -15.14 2.10 16.08
CA ALA A 435 -16.29 3.00 15.99
C ALA A 435 -17.52 2.46 16.77
N VAL A 436 -17.79 1.15 16.67
CA VAL A 436 -18.88 0.49 17.40
C VAL A 436 -18.65 0.55 18.92
N ILE A 437 -17.49 0.11 19.40
CA ILE A 437 -17.17 0.02 20.83
C ILE A 437 -17.12 1.41 21.47
N CYS A 438 -16.65 2.43 20.73
CA CYS A 438 -16.60 3.81 21.22
C CYS A 438 -17.92 4.57 21.05
N GLY A 439 -18.97 3.95 20.49
CA GLY A 439 -20.26 4.59 20.25
C GLY A 439 -20.25 5.67 19.19
N MET A 440 -19.33 5.59 18.22
CA MET A 440 -19.16 6.54 17.10
C MET A 440 -19.88 6.05 15.84
N THR A 441 -21.14 5.64 16.00
CA THR A 441 -21.98 5.10 14.90
C THR A 441 -23.27 5.89 14.78
N GLY A 442 -23.81 5.96 13.54
CA GLY A 442 -25.02 6.73 13.26
C GLY A 442 -24.77 8.25 13.26
N SER A 443 -25.78 9.03 13.58
CA SER A 443 -25.74 10.50 13.58
C SER A 443 -25.21 11.12 14.89
N VAL A 444 -24.44 10.35 15.67
CA VAL A 444 -23.84 10.80 16.94
C VAL A 444 -22.94 12.02 16.69
N THR A 445 -23.02 13.01 17.56
CA THR A 445 -22.18 14.21 17.53
C THR A 445 -21.05 14.13 18.57
N ALA A 446 -19.99 14.94 18.38
CA ALA A 446 -18.86 15.00 19.33
C ALA A 446 -19.31 15.26 20.79
N ALA A 447 -20.37 16.06 20.99
CA ALA A 447 -20.90 16.37 22.32
C ALA A 447 -21.55 15.17 23.03
N GLN A 448 -21.93 14.14 22.31
CA GLN A 448 -22.56 12.91 22.83
C GLN A 448 -21.54 11.83 23.21
N ILE A 449 -20.28 11.99 22.81
CA ILE A 449 -19.21 11.03 23.12
C ILE A 449 -18.80 11.20 24.58
N THR A 450 -18.89 10.11 25.33
CA THR A 450 -18.45 10.11 26.74
C THR A 450 -16.94 10.21 26.86
N ALA A 451 -16.44 10.76 27.98
CA ALA A 451 -15.00 10.83 28.23
C ALA A 451 -14.34 9.43 28.17
N GLN A 452 -15.03 8.42 28.71
CA GLN A 452 -14.55 7.03 28.67
C GLN A 452 -14.43 6.49 27.22
N SER A 453 -15.42 6.74 26.37
CA SER A 453 -15.38 6.38 24.94
C SER A 453 -14.25 7.11 24.20
N ALA A 454 -14.06 8.40 24.52
CA ALA A 454 -13.00 9.20 23.94
C ALA A 454 -11.60 8.67 24.32
N ASP A 455 -11.40 8.30 25.58
CA ASP A 455 -10.12 7.74 26.05
C ASP A 455 -9.88 6.34 25.45
N LEU A 456 -10.91 5.50 25.36
CA LEU A 456 -10.83 4.21 24.71
C LEU A 456 -10.46 4.35 23.23
N PHE A 457 -11.07 5.29 22.52
CA PHE A 457 -10.76 5.60 21.13
C PHE A 457 -9.29 6.05 20.96
N ARG A 458 -8.82 6.96 21.83
CA ARG A 458 -7.40 7.39 21.83
C ARG A 458 -6.46 6.23 22.10
N MET A 459 -6.81 5.30 22.98
CA MET A 459 -6.02 4.09 23.23
C MET A 459 -5.95 3.20 21.99
N ILE A 460 -7.05 3.01 21.26
CA ILE A 460 -7.07 2.21 20.03
C ILE A 460 -6.29 2.92 18.92
N MET A 461 -6.42 4.24 18.77
CA MET A 461 -5.80 5.00 17.68
C MET A 461 -4.30 5.24 17.90
N PHE A 462 -3.84 5.45 19.13
CA PHE A 462 -2.46 5.84 19.45
C PHE A 462 -1.77 4.89 20.41
N GLY A 463 -2.47 4.41 21.45
CA GLY A 463 -1.88 3.59 22.50
C GLY A 463 -1.41 2.23 21.96
N ILE A 464 -2.32 1.46 21.39
CA ILE A 464 -2.02 0.14 20.82
C ILE A 464 -1.02 0.26 19.67
N PRO A 465 -1.21 1.13 18.65
CA PRO A 465 -0.24 1.33 17.60
C PRO A 465 1.13 1.80 18.11
N GLY A 466 1.17 2.66 19.14
CA GLY A 466 2.42 3.12 19.75
C GLY A 466 3.21 1.97 20.39
N VAL A 467 2.55 1.08 21.13
CA VAL A 467 3.18 -0.13 21.69
C VAL A 467 3.69 -1.05 20.56
N LEU A 468 2.89 -1.24 19.52
CA LEU A 468 3.30 -2.04 18.37
C LEU A 468 4.53 -1.46 17.66
N ILE A 469 4.60 -0.14 17.47
CA ILE A 469 5.80 0.52 16.92
C ILE A 469 7.01 0.33 17.84
N CYS A 470 6.86 0.44 19.16
CA CYS A 470 7.94 0.14 20.09
C CYS A 470 8.45 -1.29 19.92
N ILE A 471 7.55 -2.27 19.81
CA ILE A 471 7.91 -3.68 19.57
C ILE A 471 8.63 -3.81 18.22
N ALA A 472 8.13 -3.18 17.14
CA ALA A 472 8.77 -3.20 15.83
C ALA A 472 10.19 -2.64 15.88
N VAL A 473 10.39 -1.50 16.55
CA VAL A 473 11.71 -0.87 16.72
C VAL A 473 12.66 -1.76 17.51
N LEU A 474 12.20 -2.37 18.60
CA LEU A 474 13.02 -3.30 19.40
C LEU A 474 13.40 -4.55 18.61
N VAL A 475 12.47 -5.17 17.91
CA VAL A 475 12.75 -6.35 17.06
C VAL A 475 13.73 -5.97 15.95
N TYR A 476 13.53 -4.83 15.30
CA TYR A 476 14.45 -4.32 14.30
C TYR A 476 15.85 -4.13 14.87
N PHE A 477 15.96 -3.45 16.01
CA PHE A 477 17.25 -3.13 16.63
C PHE A 477 18.04 -4.37 17.04
N PHE A 478 17.39 -5.37 17.63
CA PHE A 478 18.09 -6.53 18.20
C PHE A 478 18.20 -7.74 17.27
N LYS A 479 17.27 -7.93 16.33
CA LYS A 479 17.18 -9.18 15.55
C LYS A 479 17.54 -9.05 14.09
N ILE A 480 17.39 -7.88 13.48
CA ILE A 480 17.78 -7.67 12.10
C ILE A 480 19.29 -7.40 12.05
N LYS A 481 20.00 -8.31 11.40
CA LYS A 481 21.46 -8.32 11.29
C LYS A 481 21.96 -8.06 9.87
N LEU A 482 21.11 -7.56 9.00
CA LEU A 482 21.53 -7.13 7.67
C LEU A 482 22.46 -5.93 7.87
N SER A 483 23.77 -6.16 7.65
CA SER A 483 24.78 -5.08 7.78
C SER A 483 24.68 -4.14 6.60
N GLU A 484 24.91 -2.89 6.87
CA GLU A 484 25.10 -1.81 5.89
C GLU A 484 26.36 -2.01 5.07
#